data_904f297ad48ef35983bf03db042ebf0c
#
_entry.id   904f297ad48ef35983bf03db042ebf0c
#
_cell.length_a   1.000
_cell.length_b   1.000
_cell.length_c   1.000
_cell.angle_alpha   90.00
_cell.angle_beta   90.00
_cell.angle_gamma   90.00
#
_symmetry.space_group_name_H-M   'P 1'
#
loop_
_entity.id
_entity.type
_entity.pdbx_description
1 polymer ?
#
loop_
_entity_poly.entity_id
_entity_poly.type
_entity_poly.pdbx_seq_one_letter_code
_entity_poly.pdbx_strand_id
1 'polypeptide(L)'
;MPKRRAVTEKTVHELLLGFPGVEEGPCYGTPGFRVRGKFLARLRDDGATLVVKCGDVERDLRIQADPHTFFTTDHYRGYPTVLIRLDSVSREDLLEVVEVAWRRSAPKRLLAAYDRKREP
;
A
#
# COMPACT_ATOMS: atom_id res chain seq x y z
N MET A 1 3.88 -19.18 -21.82
CA MET A 1 3.36 -18.84 -20.51
C MET A 1 3.15 -17.35 -20.39
N PRO A 2 1.92 -16.94 -20.11
CA PRO A 2 1.69 -15.50 -20.01
C PRO A 2 2.42 -14.95 -18.79
N LYS A 3 3.19 -13.93 -19.02
CA LYS A 3 3.81 -13.22 -17.92
C LYS A 3 2.74 -12.52 -17.10
N ARG A 4 2.84 -12.66 -15.78
CA ARG A 4 2.01 -11.84 -14.92
C ARG A 4 2.35 -10.38 -15.23
N ARG A 5 1.33 -9.58 -15.49
CA ARG A 5 1.53 -8.17 -15.75
C ARG A 5 2.03 -7.49 -14.48
N ALA A 6 3.18 -6.87 -14.56
CA ALA A 6 3.76 -6.17 -13.43
C ALA A 6 2.84 -5.01 -13.04
N VAL A 7 2.75 -4.75 -11.74
CA VAL A 7 2.06 -3.58 -11.23
C VAL A 7 2.97 -2.38 -11.47
N THR A 8 2.45 -1.37 -12.16
CA THR A 8 3.22 -0.19 -12.50
C THR A 8 2.94 0.93 -11.50
N GLU A 9 3.75 1.99 -11.57
CA GLU A 9 3.49 3.19 -10.78
C GLU A 9 2.09 3.74 -11.07
N LYS A 10 1.66 3.67 -12.33
CA LYS A 10 0.31 4.11 -12.70
C LYS A 10 -0.75 3.33 -11.94
N THR A 11 -0.58 2.01 -11.85
CA THR A 11 -1.51 1.16 -11.10
C THR A 11 -1.52 1.56 -9.63
N VAL A 12 -0.35 1.83 -9.06
CA VAL A 12 -0.25 2.27 -7.66
C VAL A 12 -1.04 3.55 -7.44
N HIS A 13 -0.85 4.55 -8.32
CA HIS A 13 -1.59 5.81 -8.23
C HIS A 13 -3.09 5.58 -8.30
N GLU A 14 -3.52 4.78 -9.28
CA GLU A 14 -4.95 4.51 -9.45
C GLU A 14 -5.56 3.83 -8.23
N LEU A 15 -4.90 2.82 -7.69
CA LEU A 15 -5.42 2.09 -6.54
C LEU A 15 -5.47 2.98 -5.29
N LEU A 16 -4.39 3.70 -5.01
CA LEU A 16 -4.32 4.51 -3.80
C LEU A 16 -5.27 5.70 -3.85
N LEU A 17 -5.31 6.40 -4.98
CA LEU A 17 -6.19 7.57 -5.11
C LEU A 17 -7.66 7.17 -5.24
N GLY A 18 -7.94 5.89 -5.44
CA GLY A 18 -9.31 5.39 -5.45
C GLY A 18 -9.95 5.30 -4.08
N PHE A 19 -9.18 5.36 -3.01
CA PHE A 19 -9.74 5.35 -1.65
C PHE A 19 -10.08 6.76 -1.19
N PRO A 20 -11.22 6.92 -0.49
CA PRO A 20 -11.65 8.25 -0.03
C PRO A 20 -10.60 8.94 0.85
N GLY A 21 -10.40 10.21 0.59
CA GLY A 21 -9.53 11.04 1.41
C GLY A 21 -8.04 10.87 1.19
N VAL A 22 -7.63 10.00 0.26
CA VAL A 22 -6.23 9.81 -0.05
C VAL A 22 -5.73 10.95 -0.94
N GLU A 23 -4.61 11.54 -0.56
CA GLU A 23 -3.97 12.62 -1.31
C GLU A 23 -2.54 12.25 -1.60
N GLU A 24 -2.09 12.64 -2.78
CA GLU A 24 -0.70 12.43 -3.19
C GLU A 24 0.11 13.69 -2.96
N GLY A 25 1.35 13.52 -2.52
CA GLY A 25 2.29 14.63 -2.38
C GLY A 25 3.70 14.09 -2.27
N PRO A 26 4.70 14.96 -2.31
CA PRO A 26 6.09 14.52 -2.22
C PRO A 26 6.38 13.91 -0.84
N CYS A 27 7.20 12.86 -0.85
CA CYS A 27 7.65 12.19 0.36
C CYS A 27 9.10 11.77 0.13
N TYR A 28 10.05 12.54 0.69
CA TYR A 28 11.48 12.32 0.47
C TYR A 28 11.85 12.29 -1.01
N GLY A 29 11.21 13.20 -1.80
CA GLY A 29 11.52 13.31 -3.23
C GLY A 29 10.79 12.32 -4.13
N THR A 30 9.97 11.43 -3.58
CA THR A 30 9.19 10.47 -4.35
C THR A 30 7.71 10.64 -4.06
N PRO A 31 6.82 10.09 -4.92
CA PRO A 31 5.38 10.16 -4.65
C PRO A 31 5.02 9.48 -3.34
N GLY A 32 4.29 10.18 -2.49
CA GLY A 32 3.76 9.65 -1.26
C GLY A 32 2.25 9.84 -1.19
N PHE A 33 1.60 9.04 -0.38
CA PHE A 33 0.15 9.04 -0.26
C PHE A 33 -0.22 9.12 1.21
N ARG A 34 -1.16 10.00 1.52
CA ARG A 34 -1.63 10.23 2.89
C ARG A 34 -3.14 10.25 2.90
N VAL A 35 -3.71 9.85 4.03
CA VAL A 35 -5.14 10.02 4.27
C VAL A 35 -5.30 10.94 5.47
N ARG A 36 -5.91 12.10 5.24
CA ARG A 36 -6.08 13.13 6.27
C ARG A 36 -4.77 13.46 6.98
N GLY A 37 -3.70 13.59 6.22
CA GLY A 37 -2.39 13.95 6.73
C GLY A 37 -1.58 12.80 7.30
N LYS A 38 -2.16 11.61 7.45
CA LYS A 38 -1.45 10.45 7.98
C LYS A 38 -0.80 9.66 6.86
N PHE A 39 0.45 9.25 7.07
CA PHE A 39 1.18 8.45 6.10
C PHE A 39 0.44 7.15 5.78
N LEU A 40 0.33 6.83 4.51
CA LEU A 40 -0.27 5.60 4.03
C LEU A 40 0.73 4.76 3.25
N ALA A 41 1.39 5.37 2.26
CA ALA A 41 2.32 4.65 1.40
C ALA A 41 3.25 5.63 0.69
N ARG A 42 4.39 5.11 0.20
CA ARG A 42 5.27 5.90 -0.67
C ARG A 42 6.00 5.00 -1.65
N LEU A 43 6.26 5.53 -2.83
CA LEU A 43 7.12 4.85 -3.79
C LEU A 43 8.58 5.13 -3.42
N ARG A 44 9.43 4.13 -3.58
CA ARG A 44 10.86 4.32 -3.36
C ARG A 44 11.53 4.85 -4.62
N ASP A 45 12.78 5.31 -4.46
CA ASP A 45 13.55 5.90 -5.54
C ASP A 45 13.75 4.95 -6.72
N ASP A 46 13.74 3.65 -6.47
CA ASP A 46 13.93 2.66 -7.53
C ASP A 46 12.71 2.51 -8.45
N GLY A 47 11.59 3.14 -8.11
CA GLY A 47 10.36 3.04 -8.89
C GLY A 47 9.76 1.64 -8.95
N ALA A 48 10.29 0.71 -8.17
CA ALA A 48 9.91 -0.70 -8.21
C ALA A 48 9.42 -1.23 -6.87
N THR A 49 9.47 -0.41 -5.83
CA THR A 49 9.11 -0.83 -4.47
C THR A 49 8.14 0.18 -3.86
N LEU A 50 7.06 -0.34 -3.30
CA LEU A 50 6.11 0.47 -2.55
C LEU A 50 6.25 0.16 -1.06
N VAL A 51 6.34 1.22 -0.24
CA VAL A 51 6.33 1.10 1.21
C VAL A 51 4.90 1.40 1.66
N VAL A 52 4.29 0.48 2.39
CA VAL A 52 2.90 0.63 2.84
C VAL A 52 2.85 0.49 4.36
N LYS A 53 2.07 1.35 4.99
CA LYS A 53 1.81 1.24 6.41
C LYS A 53 1.19 -0.12 6.72
N CYS A 54 1.72 -0.82 7.72
CA CYS A 54 1.31 -2.19 8.00
C CYS A 54 1.65 -2.53 9.44
N GLY A 55 0.72 -3.20 10.13
CA GLY A 55 0.98 -3.68 11.49
C GLY A 55 2.01 -4.80 11.49
N ASP A 56 2.70 -4.97 12.62
CA ASP A 56 3.81 -5.91 12.72
C ASP A 56 3.38 -7.36 12.45
N VAL A 57 2.26 -7.77 12.99
CA VAL A 57 1.77 -9.15 12.82
C VAL A 57 1.42 -9.42 11.36
N GLU A 58 0.69 -8.50 10.75
CA GLU A 58 0.32 -8.64 9.36
C GLU A 58 1.54 -8.64 8.45
N ARG A 59 2.50 -7.75 8.72
CA ARG A 59 3.75 -7.69 7.96
C ARG A 59 4.46 -9.05 8.01
N ASP A 60 4.61 -9.60 9.19
CA ASP A 60 5.34 -10.86 9.34
C ASP A 60 4.62 -12.01 8.65
N LEU A 61 3.30 -12.04 8.70
CA LEU A 61 2.52 -13.05 8.01
C LEU A 61 2.68 -12.95 6.49
N ARG A 62 2.67 -11.74 5.96
CA ARG A 62 2.84 -11.53 4.51
C ARG A 62 4.23 -11.92 4.05
N ILE A 63 5.25 -11.56 4.83
CA ILE A 63 6.64 -11.93 4.51
C ILE A 63 6.79 -13.45 4.55
N GLN A 64 6.19 -14.09 5.53
CA GLN A 64 6.25 -15.54 5.65
C GLN A 64 5.56 -16.23 4.47
N ALA A 65 4.42 -15.69 4.04
CA ALA A 65 3.65 -16.28 2.95
C ALA A 65 4.32 -16.09 1.59
N ASP A 66 4.97 -14.94 1.36
CA ASP A 66 5.59 -14.63 0.07
C ASP A 66 6.78 -13.69 0.26
N PRO A 67 7.92 -14.22 0.69
CA PRO A 67 9.10 -13.38 0.95
C PRO A 67 9.73 -12.78 -0.29
N HIS A 68 9.39 -13.27 -1.47
CA HIS A 68 9.86 -12.68 -2.71
C HIS A 68 9.17 -11.33 -2.97
N THR A 69 7.89 -11.23 -2.61
CA THR A 69 7.09 -10.04 -2.86
C THR A 69 7.11 -9.07 -1.69
N PHE A 70 6.99 -9.59 -0.46
CA PHE A 70 6.90 -8.77 0.75
C PHE A 70 8.16 -8.89 1.56
N PHE A 71 8.69 -7.76 2.03
CA PHE A 71 9.96 -7.78 2.76
C PHE A 71 10.08 -6.53 3.64
N THR A 72 11.15 -6.46 4.38
CA THR A 72 11.54 -5.26 5.11
C THR A 72 13.06 -5.12 5.04
N THR A 73 13.58 -3.97 5.43
CA THR A 73 15.01 -3.72 5.45
C THR A 73 15.37 -3.13 6.80
N ASP A 74 16.67 -3.08 7.10
CA ASP A 74 17.15 -2.52 8.36
C ASP A 74 16.68 -1.08 8.55
N HIS A 75 16.62 -0.31 7.47
CA HIS A 75 16.16 1.07 7.52
C HIS A 75 14.72 1.18 8.03
N TYR A 76 13.88 0.21 7.69
CA TYR A 76 12.45 0.22 8.06
C TYR A 76 12.14 -0.64 9.28
N ARG A 77 13.13 -1.32 9.83
CA ARG A 77 12.94 -2.11 11.03
C ARG A 77 12.52 -1.18 12.18
N GLY A 78 11.46 -1.53 12.88
CA GLY A 78 10.92 -0.69 13.93
C GLY A 78 9.83 0.28 13.47
N TYR A 79 9.61 0.40 12.17
CA TYR A 79 8.50 1.18 11.63
C TYR A 79 7.37 0.25 11.22
N PRO A 80 6.10 0.65 11.43
CA PRO A 80 4.96 -0.19 11.06
C PRO A 80 4.71 -0.11 9.54
N THR A 81 5.59 -0.76 8.78
CA THR A 81 5.53 -0.76 7.32
C THR A 81 5.91 -2.12 6.77
N VAL A 82 5.47 -2.40 5.54
CA VAL A 82 5.94 -3.51 4.74
C VAL A 82 6.37 -2.97 3.38
N LEU A 83 7.41 -3.56 2.81
CA LEU A 83 7.89 -3.21 1.48
C LEU A 83 7.38 -4.24 0.50
N ILE A 84 6.95 -3.78 -0.67
CA ILE A 84 6.31 -4.63 -1.69
C ILE A 84 7.03 -4.46 -3.02
N ARG A 85 7.48 -5.59 -3.61
CA ARG A 85 8.06 -5.55 -4.95
C ARG A 85 6.94 -5.49 -5.97
N LEU A 86 6.90 -4.41 -6.73
CA LEU A 86 5.81 -4.18 -7.69
C LEU A 86 5.84 -5.14 -8.86
N ASP A 87 7.00 -5.67 -9.20
CA ASP A 87 7.12 -6.61 -10.33
C ASP A 87 6.69 -8.04 -9.98
N SER A 88 6.40 -8.32 -8.71
CA SER A 88 5.95 -9.65 -8.32
C SER A 88 4.59 -9.68 -7.64
N VAL A 89 4.11 -8.55 -7.12
CA VAL A 89 2.81 -8.50 -6.44
C VAL A 89 1.68 -8.53 -7.48
N SER A 90 0.60 -9.23 -7.15
CA SER A 90 -0.61 -9.16 -7.98
C SER A 90 -1.39 -7.91 -7.64
N ARG A 91 -2.23 -7.47 -8.59
CA ARG A 91 -3.08 -6.31 -8.37
C ARG A 91 -4.03 -6.56 -7.19
N GLU A 92 -4.56 -7.77 -7.10
CA GLU A 92 -5.48 -8.14 -6.02
C GLU A 92 -4.80 -8.07 -4.65
N ASP A 93 -3.59 -8.60 -4.56
CA ASP A 93 -2.85 -8.59 -3.30
C ASP A 93 -2.47 -7.18 -2.90
N LEU A 94 -2.06 -6.36 -3.87
CA LEU A 94 -1.73 -4.97 -3.60
C LEU A 94 -2.95 -4.22 -3.10
N LEU A 95 -4.09 -4.41 -3.74
CA LEU A 95 -5.34 -3.78 -3.32
C LEU A 95 -5.69 -4.17 -1.89
N GLU A 96 -5.53 -5.43 -1.54
CA GLU A 96 -5.82 -5.92 -0.19
C GLU A 96 -4.95 -5.25 0.85
N VAL A 97 -3.64 -5.19 0.61
CA VAL A 97 -2.71 -4.56 1.54
C VAL A 97 -3.03 -3.07 1.73
N VAL A 98 -3.29 -2.38 0.63
CA VAL A 98 -3.61 -0.95 0.66
C VAL A 98 -4.94 -0.71 1.36
N GLU A 99 -5.93 -1.54 1.11
CA GLU A 99 -7.23 -1.38 1.77
C GLU A 99 -7.12 -1.56 3.28
N VAL A 100 -6.38 -2.56 3.74
CA VAL A 100 -6.18 -2.76 5.17
C VAL A 100 -5.49 -1.54 5.80
N ALA A 101 -4.46 -1.02 5.13
CA ALA A 101 -3.76 0.15 5.61
C ALA A 101 -4.67 1.38 5.66
N TRP A 102 -5.47 1.56 4.62
CA TRP A 102 -6.41 2.68 4.56
C TRP A 102 -7.46 2.57 5.66
N ARG A 103 -8.01 1.39 5.90
CA ARG A 103 -9.04 1.19 6.93
C ARG A 103 -8.51 1.52 8.32
N ARG A 104 -7.24 1.27 8.57
CA ARG A 104 -6.62 1.60 9.87
C ARG A 104 -6.34 3.08 10.03
N SER A 105 -6.22 3.81 8.93
CA SER A 105 -5.81 5.22 8.95
C SER A 105 -6.97 6.18 8.72
N ALA A 106 -8.02 5.73 8.04
CA ALA A 106 -9.12 6.61 7.67
C ALA A 106 -10.05 6.90 8.84
N PRO A 107 -10.58 8.13 8.94
CA PRO A 107 -11.60 8.43 9.94
C PRO A 107 -12.86 7.59 9.72
N LYS A 108 -13.59 7.37 10.81
CA LYS A 108 -14.81 6.55 10.77
C LYS A 108 -15.80 7.01 9.71
N ARG A 109 -15.90 8.30 9.49
CA ARG A 109 -16.82 8.85 8.48
C ARG A 109 -16.49 8.35 7.08
N LEU A 110 -15.20 8.33 6.75
CA LEU A 110 -14.76 7.84 5.44
C LEU A 110 -14.97 6.34 5.31
N LEU A 111 -14.73 5.59 6.38
CA LEU A 111 -14.99 4.15 6.38
C LEU A 111 -16.46 3.86 6.13
N ALA A 112 -17.35 4.56 6.83
CA ALA A 112 -18.79 4.37 6.68
C ALA A 112 -19.24 4.70 5.27
N ALA A 113 -18.74 5.79 4.69
CA ALA A 113 -19.11 6.19 3.34
C ALA A 113 -18.63 5.16 2.31
N TYR A 114 -17.42 4.64 2.49
CA TYR A 114 -16.85 3.65 1.59
C TYR A 114 -17.65 2.35 1.63
N ASP A 115 -17.96 1.87 2.83
CA ASP A 115 -18.71 0.62 3.00
C ASP A 115 -20.13 0.74 2.50
N ARG A 116 -20.75 1.91 2.69
CA ARG A 116 -22.10 2.15 2.18
C ARG A 116 -22.17 2.05 0.67
N LYS A 117 -21.17 2.58 -0.03
CA LYS A 117 -21.11 2.51 -1.49
C LYS A 117 -20.91 1.10 -2.00
N ARG A 118 -20.34 0.21 -1.19
CA ARG A 118 -20.06 -1.16 -1.59
C ARG A 118 -21.18 -2.13 -1.24
N GLU A 119 -22.16 -1.67 -0.48
CA GLU A 119 -23.31 -2.50 -0.17
C GLU A 119 -24.17 -2.70 -1.42
N PRO A 120 -24.67 -3.91 -1.66
CA PRO A 120 -25.55 -4.18 -2.79
C PRO A 120 -26.89 -3.47 -2.69
#